data_35c2e12faa12e959be84a148dca04fe8
#
_entry.id   35c2e12faa12e959be84a148dca04fe8
#
_cell.length_a   1.000
_cell.length_b   1.000
_cell.length_c   1.000
_cell.angle_alpha   90.00
_cell.angle_beta   90.00
_cell.angle_gamma   90.00
#
_symmetry.space_group_name_H-M   'P 1'
#
loop_
_entity.id
_entity.type
_entity.pdbx_description
1 polymer ?
#
loop_
_entity_poly.entity_id
_entity_poly.type
_entity_poly.pdbx_seq_one_letter_code
_entity_poly.pdbx_strand_id
1 'polypeptide(L)'
;MCIRDSSEISTDTESNAYHIWTGGDEGVYMSRSTDSGETWEQESIRISPAGVISTVFPQTDAGDPGRIAVTYLGSENTEMLNESNIDGSPWDGNAHYAPNNATYHLYITYSLNALDDNPIFHTYRVTDDPVQVGSICLNSGDCRDIGGSNRNLLDFNDLHIDSEGRVYVPFADGCTGNCATNNNSSAEDSRDGLGSMYYLAGGPSLLVEYGDLSPLIAADSDM
;
A
#
# COMPACT_ATOMS: atom_id res chain seq x y z
N MET A 1 -9.02 18.99 -11.51
CA MET A 1 -8.31 18.67 -10.25
C MET A 1 -7.91 17.22 -10.41
N CYS A 2 -6.67 16.94 -10.80
CA CYS A 2 -6.18 15.57 -10.83
C CYS A 2 -5.95 15.16 -9.37
N ILE A 3 -6.67 14.17 -8.88
CA ILE A 3 -6.39 13.56 -7.60
C ILE A 3 -5.16 12.68 -7.85
N ARG A 4 -3.96 13.23 -7.63
CA ARG A 4 -2.71 12.47 -7.66
C ARG A 4 -2.48 11.72 -6.36
N ASP A 5 -3.19 12.11 -5.31
CA ASP A 5 -2.96 11.67 -3.96
C ASP A 5 -4.21 10.94 -3.48
N SER A 6 -4.08 9.68 -3.17
CA SER A 6 -5.09 8.92 -2.44
C SER A 6 -4.91 9.19 -0.95
N SER A 7 -5.99 9.34 -0.21
CA SER A 7 -5.95 9.52 1.23
C SER A 7 -7.05 8.71 1.91
N GLU A 8 -6.74 8.18 3.09
CA GLU A 8 -7.63 7.38 3.90
C GLU A 8 -7.60 7.85 5.35
N ILE A 9 -8.67 7.58 6.08
CA ILE A 9 -8.79 7.90 7.50
C ILE A 9 -9.26 6.66 8.26
N SER A 10 -8.62 6.39 9.40
CA SER A 10 -9.10 5.44 10.39
C SER A 10 -9.18 6.06 11.78
N THR A 11 -9.94 5.43 12.67
CA THR A 11 -10.04 5.85 14.07
C THR A 11 -9.85 4.66 14.98
N ASP A 12 -9.12 4.84 16.08
CA ASP A 12 -8.96 3.81 17.10
C ASP A 12 -10.13 3.76 18.10
N THR A 13 -10.07 2.83 19.04
CA THR A 13 -11.13 2.61 20.03
C THR A 13 -11.37 3.78 21.00
N GLU A 14 -10.46 4.75 21.07
CA GLU A 14 -10.60 5.99 21.85
C GLU A 14 -10.89 7.22 20.98
N SER A 15 -11.22 7.00 19.69
CA SER A 15 -11.54 8.07 18.73
C SER A 15 -10.36 8.99 18.37
N ASN A 16 -9.09 8.55 18.59
CA ASN A 16 -7.99 9.22 17.92
C ASN A 16 -8.07 8.90 16.42
N ALA A 17 -7.77 9.87 15.59
CA ALA A 17 -7.88 9.72 14.13
C ALA A 17 -6.51 9.78 13.45
N TYR A 18 -6.37 8.97 12.41
CA TYR A 18 -5.14 8.85 11.61
C TYR A 18 -5.47 9.11 10.15
N HIS A 19 -4.96 10.19 9.60
CA HIS A 19 -5.07 10.53 8.20
C HIS A 19 -3.81 10.06 7.48
N ILE A 20 -3.98 9.18 6.50
CA ILE A 20 -2.91 8.59 5.71
C ILE A 20 -3.04 9.07 4.27
N TRP A 21 -1.91 9.42 3.64
CA TRP A 21 -1.91 9.77 2.21
C TRP A 21 -0.59 9.39 1.55
N THR A 22 -0.61 9.33 0.23
CA THR A 22 0.57 9.10 -0.60
C THR A 22 1.00 10.41 -1.25
N GLY A 23 2.28 10.74 -1.16
CA GLY A 23 2.88 11.89 -1.84
C GLY A 23 3.29 11.60 -3.28
N GLY A 24 2.82 10.49 -3.87
CA GLY A 24 3.18 10.07 -5.22
C GLY A 24 4.62 9.57 -5.31
N ASP A 25 5.56 10.45 -5.43
CA ASP A 25 6.99 10.16 -5.54
C ASP A 25 7.69 9.95 -4.19
N GLU A 26 7.15 10.55 -3.11
CA GLU A 26 7.85 10.67 -1.83
C GLU A 26 7.54 9.56 -0.82
N GLY A 27 6.47 8.79 -1.01
CA GLY A 27 6.06 7.71 -0.09
C GLY A 27 4.74 7.97 0.62
N VAL A 28 4.52 7.25 1.74
CA VAL A 28 3.29 7.32 2.55
C VAL A 28 3.52 8.14 3.80
N TYR A 29 2.58 9.02 4.09
CA TYR A 29 2.61 9.96 5.21
C TYR A 29 1.38 9.82 6.10
N MET A 30 1.53 10.25 7.34
CA MET A 30 0.48 10.27 8.35
C MET A 30 0.42 11.61 9.06
N SER A 31 -0.79 12.07 9.39
CA SER A 31 -1.08 13.08 10.41
C SER A 31 -2.07 12.49 11.42
N ARG A 32 -2.03 12.98 12.66
CA ARG A 32 -2.82 12.46 13.78
C ARG A 32 -3.71 13.54 14.38
N SER A 33 -4.82 13.10 14.94
CA SER A 33 -5.69 13.89 15.81
C SER A 33 -6.00 13.09 17.08
N THR A 34 -5.89 13.73 18.25
CA THR A 34 -6.24 13.13 19.55
C THR A 34 -7.51 13.73 20.15
N ASP A 35 -8.27 14.47 19.36
CA ASP A 35 -9.50 15.15 19.75
C ASP A 35 -10.66 14.86 18.79
N SER A 36 -10.73 13.62 18.28
CA SER A 36 -11.77 13.13 17.38
C SER A 36 -11.85 13.90 16.06
N GLY A 37 -10.70 14.39 15.56
CA GLY A 37 -10.60 15.08 14.28
C GLY A 37 -10.84 16.59 14.33
N GLU A 38 -11.02 17.18 15.52
CA GLU A 38 -11.21 18.63 15.66
C GLU A 38 -9.93 19.40 15.31
N THR A 39 -8.77 18.91 15.75
CA THR A 39 -7.45 19.46 15.39
C THR A 39 -6.50 18.35 14.90
N TRP A 40 -5.57 18.73 14.04
CA TRP A 40 -4.60 17.83 13.43
C TRP A 40 -3.18 18.33 13.64
N GLU A 41 -2.24 17.41 13.83
CA GLU A 41 -0.83 17.77 13.86
C GLU A 41 -0.42 18.45 12.54
N GLN A 42 0.38 19.52 12.68
CA GLN A 42 0.82 20.32 11.52
C GLN A 42 1.95 19.65 10.75
N GLU A 43 2.75 18.83 11.43
CA GLU A 43 3.86 18.10 10.83
C GLU A 43 3.41 16.69 10.49
N SER A 44 3.66 16.28 9.26
CA SER A 44 3.39 14.91 8.82
C SER A 44 4.56 13.99 9.17
N ILE A 45 4.24 12.75 9.46
CA ILE A 45 5.20 11.68 9.71
C ILE A 45 5.27 10.80 8.47
N ARG A 46 6.46 10.62 7.90
CA ARG A 46 6.66 9.60 6.87
C ARG A 46 6.64 8.22 7.52
N ILE A 47 5.74 7.34 7.05
CA ILE A 47 5.57 5.99 7.61
C ILE A 47 6.14 4.89 6.70
N SER A 48 6.33 5.17 5.40
CA SER A 48 7.01 4.24 4.48
C SER A 48 8.54 4.37 4.57
N PRO A 49 9.30 3.30 4.32
CA PRO A 49 10.76 3.37 4.19
C PRO A 49 11.19 4.34 3.09
N ALA A 50 12.33 4.99 3.27
CA ALA A 50 12.86 5.97 2.30
C ALA A 50 13.15 5.36 0.91
N GLY A 51 13.44 4.05 0.84
CA GLY A 51 13.67 3.33 -0.42
C GLY A 51 12.39 2.88 -1.13
N VAL A 52 11.21 3.11 -0.56
CA VAL A 52 9.92 2.82 -1.20
C VAL A 52 9.35 4.12 -1.71
N ILE A 53 9.23 4.22 -3.02
CA ILE A 53 8.77 5.39 -3.76
C ILE A 53 7.55 5.04 -4.61
N SER A 54 6.99 6.03 -5.28
CA SER A 54 5.87 5.82 -6.22
C SER A 54 4.69 5.10 -5.57
N THR A 55 4.37 5.49 -4.32
CA THR A 55 3.34 4.83 -3.52
C THR A 55 1.94 5.23 -3.95
N VAL A 56 1.02 4.26 -4.00
CA VAL A 56 -0.38 4.47 -4.39
C VAL A 56 -1.33 3.58 -3.58
N PHE A 57 -2.60 3.93 -3.57
CA PHE A 57 -3.70 3.17 -2.99
C PHE A 57 -3.49 2.82 -1.51
N PRO A 58 -3.20 3.80 -0.65
CA PRO A 58 -3.10 3.52 0.78
C PRO A 58 -4.47 3.13 1.32
N GLN A 59 -4.47 2.15 2.24
CA GLN A 59 -5.64 1.81 3.06
C GLN A 59 -5.19 1.72 4.51
N THR A 60 -6.05 2.03 5.45
CA THR A 60 -5.70 2.04 6.87
C THR A 60 -6.85 1.57 7.75
N ASP A 61 -6.50 0.87 8.83
CA ASP A 61 -7.42 0.56 9.92
C ASP A 61 -6.68 0.68 11.25
N ALA A 62 -7.40 0.92 12.33
CA ALA A 62 -6.84 1.14 13.66
C ALA A 62 -7.56 0.28 14.70
N GLY A 63 -6.78 -0.26 15.63
CA GLY A 63 -7.28 -1.02 16.77
C GLY A 63 -7.36 -0.17 18.03
N ASP A 64 -6.60 -0.55 19.06
CA ASP A 64 -6.49 0.23 20.30
C ASP A 64 -5.64 1.50 20.09
N PRO A 65 -5.67 2.48 21.02
CA PRO A 65 -4.98 3.75 20.86
C PRO A 65 -3.50 3.60 20.47
N GLY A 66 -3.14 4.25 19.35
CA GLY A 66 -1.80 4.20 18.79
C GLY A 66 -1.44 2.92 18.03
N ARG A 67 -2.37 1.98 17.87
CA ARG A 67 -2.18 0.74 17.13
C ARG A 67 -2.86 0.80 15.78
N ILE A 68 -2.07 0.96 14.73
CA ILE A 68 -2.57 1.13 13.36
C ILE A 68 -1.87 0.19 12.40
N ALA A 69 -2.54 -0.14 11.32
CA ALA A 69 -1.95 -0.74 10.13
C ALA A 69 -2.29 0.06 8.89
N VAL A 70 -1.36 0.06 7.95
CA VAL A 70 -1.50 0.74 6.65
C VAL A 70 -0.99 -0.21 5.57
N THR A 71 -1.73 -0.36 4.50
CA THR A 71 -1.27 -1.05 3.30
C THR A 71 -1.18 -0.08 2.13
N TYR A 72 -0.30 -0.34 1.20
CA TYR A 72 -0.12 0.46 -0.02
C TYR A 72 0.67 -0.34 -1.06
N LEU A 73 0.56 0.05 -2.32
CA LEU A 73 1.49 -0.38 -3.34
C LEU A 73 2.65 0.60 -3.42
N GLY A 74 3.84 0.09 -3.68
CA GLY A 74 5.04 0.93 -3.81
C GLY A 74 6.12 0.25 -4.66
N SER A 75 7.05 1.05 -5.15
CA SER A 75 8.20 0.62 -5.95
C SER A 75 9.50 0.84 -5.18
N GLU A 76 10.43 -0.10 -5.31
CA GLU A 76 11.82 0.03 -4.84
C GLU A 76 12.79 0.48 -5.95
N ASN A 77 12.27 0.79 -7.13
CA ASN A 77 13.09 1.15 -8.31
C ASN A 77 13.60 2.60 -8.28
N THR A 78 14.26 2.98 -7.20
CA THR A 78 14.83 4.32 -7.03
C THR A 78 15.89 4.67 -8.08
N GLU A 79 16.57 3.66 -8.65
CA GLU A 79 17.53 3.81 -9.74
C GLU A 79 16.90 4.28 -11.05
N MET A 80 15.59 4.08 -11.22
CA MET A 80 14.85 4.52 -12.41
C MET A 80 14.42 6.00 -12.35
N LEU A 81 14.56 6.66 -11.21
CA LEU A 81 14.28 8.10 -11.13
C LEU A 81 15.13 8.87 -12.14
N ASN A 82 14.48 9.74 -12.90
CA ASN A 82 15.03 10.48 -14.03
C ASN A 82 15.30 9.66 -15.31
N GLU A 83 15.03 8.35 -15.33
CA GLU A 83 14.95 7.62 -16.61
C GLU A 83 13.74 8.09 -17.41
N SER A 84 13.76 7.81 -18.72
CA SER A 84 12.62 8.11 -19.59
C SER A 84 11.42 7.27 -19.17
N ASN A 85 10.35 7.93 -18.77
CA ASN A 85 9.08 7.30 -18.47
C ASN A 85 8.30 6.94 -19.75
N ILE A 86 7.07 6.45 -19.61
CA ILE A 86 6.23 5.99 -20.74
C ILE A 86 5.86 7.11 -21.72
N ASP A 87 5.85 8.38 -21.30
CA ASP A 87 5.59 9.54 -22.16
C ASP A 87 6.86 10.20 -22.71
N GLY A 88 8.04 9.67 -22.34
CA GLY A 88 9.35 10.14 -22.78
C GLY A 88 9.94 11.27 -21.92
N SER A 89 9.26 11.74 -20.88
CA SER A 89 9.81 12.68 -19.90
C SER A 89 10.63 11.96 -18.82
N PRO A 90 11.49 12.64 -18.05
CA PRO A 90 12.14 12.04 -16.88
C PRO A 90 11.11 11.60 -15.84
N TRP A 91 11.23 10.36 -15.35
CA TRP A 91 10.33 9.85 -14.33
C TRP A 91 10.59 10.52 -12.97
N ASP A 92 9.54 11.02 -12.38
CA ASP A 92 9.53 11.72 -11.09
C ASP A 92 8.97 10.86 -9.94
N GLY A 93 8.76 9.54 -10.18
CA GLY A 93 8.13 8.64 -9.24
C GLY A 93 6.60 8.54 -9.38
N ASN A 94 5.99 9.26 -10.33
CA ASN A 94 4.55 9.18 -10.57
C ASN A 94 4.19 7.82 -11.19
N ALA A 95 3.40 7.02 -10.48
CA ALA A 95 3.01 5.68 -10.90
C ALA A 95 2.24 5.67 -12.23
N HIS A 96 1.51 6.75 -12.53
CA HIS A 96 0.78 6.88 -13.80
C HIS A 96 1.70 6.89 -15.03
N TYR A 97 2.90 7.43 -14.87
CA TYR A 97 3.90 7.54 -15.93
C TYR A 97 5.12 6.64 -15.70
N ALA A 98 5.02 5.65 -14.86
CA ALA A 98 6.15 4.78 -14.54
C ALA A 98 6.74 4.11 -15.79
N PRO A 99 8.07 3.89 -15.84
CA PRO A 99 8.72 3.11 -16.88
C PRO A 99 8.11 1.71 -17.03
N ASN A 100 8.18 1.13 -18.22
CA ASN A 100 7.58 -0.16 -18.53
C ASN A 100 8.11 -1.33 -17.68
N ASN A 101 9.26 -1.18 -17.06
CA ASN A 101 9.92 -2.18 -16.20
C ASN A 101 9.90 -1.80 -14.72
N ALA A 102 9.22 -0.73 -14.32
CA ALA A 102 9.00 -0.44 -12.91
C ALA A 102 8.13 -1.54 -12.28
N THR A 103 8.50 -1.98 -11.09
CA THR A 103 7.80 -3.04 -10.36
C THR A 103 7.14 -2.48 -9.12
N TYR A 104 5.90 -2.90 -8.86
CA TYR A 104 5.15 -2.52 -7.68
C TYR A 104 4.84 -3.75 -6.84
N HIS A 105 5.06 -3.61 -5.55
CA HIS A 105 4.77 -4.64 -4.56
C HIS A 105 3.77 -4.13 -3.53
N LEU A 106 3.07 -5.06 -2.88
CA LEU A 106 2.22 -4.75 -1.75
C LEU A 106 3.06 -4.65 -0.49
N TYR A 107 2.83 -3.58 0.28
CA TYR A 107 3.45 -3.33 1.58
C TYR A 107 2.41 -3.29 2.68
N ILE A 108 2.79 -3.75 3.86
CA ILE A 108 2.08 -3.50 5.12
C ILE A 108 3.04 -2.78 6.06
N THR A 109 2.60 -1.67 6.58
CA THR A 109 3.28 -0.92 7.65
C THR A 109 2.37 -0.89 8.87
N TYR A 110 2.87 -1.24 10.04
CA TYR A 110 2.10 -1.10 11.28
C TYR A 110 2.91 -0.40 12.37
N SER A 111 2.19 0.20 13.31
CA SER A 111 2.73 0.77 14.53
C SER A 111 1.90 0.33 15.73
N LEU A 112 2.54 0.15 16.88
CA LEU A 112 1.89 -0.11 18.17
C LEU A 112 1.92 1.11 19.09
N ASN A 113 2.53 2.20 18.63
CA ASN A 113 2.75 3.42 19.36
C ASN A 113 2.65 4.67 18.46
N ALA A 114 1.73 4.64 17.51
CA ALA A 114 1.57 5.72 16.52
C ALA A 114 1.21 7.08 17.16
N LEU A 115 0.78 7.12 18.42
CA LEU A 115 0.48 8.36 19.17
C LEU A 115 1.68 8.90 19.95
N ASP A 116 2.79 8.18 20.06
CA ASP A 116 3.98 8.64 20.76
C ASP A 116 4.68 9.78 20.00
N ASP A 117 5.48 10.61 20.70
CA ASP A 117 6.31 11.65 20.08
C ASP A 117 7.30 11.08 19.04
N ASN A 118 7.75 9.86 19.24
CA ASN A 118 8.66 9.14 18.34
C ASN A 118 8.06 7.75 17.98
N PRO A 119 7.08 7.69 17.12
CA PRO A 119 6.43 6.43 16.76
C PRO A 119 7.38 5.52 15.96
N ILE A 120 7.22 4.22 16.17
CA ILE A 120 7.97 3.20 15.45
C ILE A 120 7.06 2.52 14.43
N PHE A 121 7.50 2.48 13.18
CA PHE A 121 6.80 1.82 12.09
C PHE A 121 7.57 0.60 11.61
N HIS A 122 6.89 -0.53 11.53
CA HIS A 122 7.42 -1.77 11.01
C HIS A 122 6.80 -2.03 9.63
N THR A 123 7.64 -2.07 8.60
CA THR A 123 7.19 -2.26 7.22
C THR A 123 7.67 -3.58 6.67
N TYR A 124 6.77 -4.28 5.99
CA TYR A 124 7.03 -5.53 5.29
C TYR A 124 6.57 -5.42 3.84
N ARG A 125 7.42 -5.80 2.91
CA ARG A 125 6.99 -6.15 1.57
C ARG A 125 6.37 -7.55 1.65
N VAL A 126 5.09 -7.69 1.33
CA VAL A 126 4.34 -8.93 1.53
C VAL A 126 4.18 -9.78 0.29
N THR A 127 4.48 -9.22 -0.88
CA THR A 127 4.49 -9.97 -2.15
C THR A 127 5.92 -10.25 -2.59
N ASP A 128 6.24 -11.51 -2.88
CA ASP A 128 7.56 -11.91 -3.40
C ASP A 128 7.73 -11.45 -4.84
N ASP A 129 6.72 -11.65 -5.66
CA ASP A 129 6.60 -11.17 -7.04
C ASP A 129 5.82 -9.84 -7.10
N PRO A 130 6.00 -9.05 -8.16
CA PRO A 130 5.29 -7.78 -8.31
C PRO A 130 3.80 -7.99 -8.55
N VAL A 131 2.97 -7.13 -7.96
CA VAL A 131 1.52 -7.05 -8.24
C VAL A 131 1.23 -6.21 -9.48
N GLN A 132 2.20 -5.44 -9.93
CA GLN A 132 2.12 -4.66 -11.18
C GLN A 132 3.53 -4.43 -11.72
N VAL A 133 3.64 -4.45 -13.05
CA VAL A 133 4.83 -4.05 -13.80
C VAL A 133 4.45 -2.98 -14.81
N GLY A 134 5.24 -1.90 -14.86
CA GLY A 134 4.93 -0.72 -15.65
C GLY A 134 3.99 0.24 -14.93
N SER A 135 3.38 1.15 -15.68
CA SER A 135 2.53 2.21 -15.13
C SER A 135 1.24 1.67 -14.47
N ILE A 136 0.75 2.42 -13.50
CA ILE A 136 -0.57 2.22 -12.88
C ILE A 136 -1.46 3.38 -13.33
N CYS A 137 -2.61 3.08 -13.95
CA CYS A 137 -3.51 4.11 -14.44
C CYS A 137 -4.28 4.81 -13.30
N LEU A 138 -3.86 6.01 -12.96
CA LEU A 138 -4.49 6.87 -11.94
C LEU A 138 -5.43 7.93 -12.53
N ASN A 139 -5.43 8.12 -13.86
CA ASN A 139 -6.26 9.11 -14.53
C ASN A 139 -6.99 8.49 -15.71
N SER A 140 -8.29 8.28 -15.56
CA SER A 140 -9.14 7.58 -16.55
C SER A 140 -9.17 8.21 -17.94
N GLY A 141 -8.84 9.50 -18.06
CA GLY A 141 -8.77 10.21 -19.35
C GLY A 141 -7.57 9.80 -20.19
N ASP A 142 -6.44 9.55 -19.57
CA ASP A 142 -5.14 9.39 -20.23
C ASP A 142 -4.69 7.93 -20.33
N CYS A 143 -5.36 7.00 -19.67
CA CYS A 143 -4.94 5.59 -19.64
C CYS A 143 -4.86 4.92 -21.02
N ARG A 144 -5.60 5.41 -21.99
CA ARG A 144 -5.56 4.92 -23.38
C ARG A 144 -4.40 5.48 -24.18
N ASP A 145 -3.94 6.67 -23.82
CA ASP A 145 -2.94 7.42 -24.60
C ASP A 145 -1.52 7.02 -24.22
N ILE A 146 -1.31 6.50 -23.01
CA ILE A 146 0.00 6.05 -22.50
C ILE A 146 0.28 4.55 -22.75
N GLY A 147 -0.25 3.98 -23.81
CA GLY A 147 0.18 2.65 -24.32
C GLY A 147 -0.58 1.46 -23.79
N GLY A 148 -1.68 1.65 -23.14
CA GLY A 148 -2.55 0.55 -22.78
C GLY A 148 -3.24 0.72 -21.43
N SER A 149 -4.29 -0.06 -21.26
CA SER A 149 -5.12 0.00 -20.07
C SER A 149 -4.44 -0.68 -18.88
N ASN A 150 -3.69 0.06 -18.10
CA ASN A 150 -3.13 -0.39 -16.82
C ASN A 150 -4.13 -0.14 -15.67
N ARG A 151 -5.40 -0.45 -15.91
CA ARG A 151 -6.49 -0.36 -14.91
C ARG A 151 -6.90 -1.72 -14.35
N ASN A 152 -6.08 -2.73 -14.49
CA ASN A 152 -6.34 -4.07 -13.99
C ASN A 152 -6.44 -4.14 -12.46
N LEU A 153 -5.77 -3.23 -11.75
CA LEU A 153 -5.84 -3.14 -10.28
C LEU A 153 -7.14 -2.48 -9.80
N LEU A 154 -7.73 -1.54 -10.56
CA LEU A 154 -9.01 -0.85 -10.32
C LEU A 154 -9.16 -0.22 -8.92
N ASP A 155 -8.08 0.14 -8.27
CA ASP A 155 -8.06 0.67 -6.89
C ASP A 155 -8.64 -0.33 -5.85
N PHE A 156 -8.68 -1.63 -6.17
CA PHE A 156 -9.25 -2.68 -5.33
C PHE A 156 -8.23 -3.31 -4.40
N ASN A 157 -7.78 -2.54 -3.43
CA ASN A 157 -7.15 -3.04 -2.22
C ASN A 157 -7.87 -2.45 -1.01
N ASP A 158 -7.82 -3.16 0.09
CA ASP A 158 -8.46 -2.76 1.33
C ASP A 158 -7.61 -3.26 2.50
N LEU A 159 -7.89 -2.79 3.70
CA LEU A 159 -7.30 -3.28 4.92
C LEU A 159 -8.39 -3.39 5.99
N HIS A 160 -8.40 -4.51 6.69
CA HIS A 160 -9.35 -4.75 7.76
C HIS A 160 -8.67 -5.42 8.96
N ILE A 161 -9.09 -5.03 10.17
CA ILE A 161 -8.69 -5.65 11.43
C ILE A 161 -9.85 -6.49 11.94
N ASP A 162 -9.61 -7.79 12.18
CA ASP A 162 -10.63 -8.66 12.77
C ASP A 162 -10.83 -8.42 14.28
N SER A 163 -11.74 -9.17 14.87
CA SER A 163 -12.08 -9.03 16.31
C SER A 163 -10.95 -9.43 17.26
N GLU A 164 -9.86 -10.02 16.77
CA GLU A 164 -8.66 -10.33 17.54
C GLU A 164 -7.52 -9.35 17.26
N GLY A 165 -7.75 -8.34 16.42
CA GLY A 165 -6.75 -7.34 16.02
C GLY A 165 -5.77 -7.82 14.97
N ARG A 166 -6.11 -8.88 14.22
CA ARG A 166 -5.33 -9.41 13.11
C ARG A 166 -5.64 -8.64 11.84
N VAL A 167 -4.61 -8.26 11.12
CA VAL A 167 -4.70 -7.50 9.87
C VAL A 167 -4.93 -8.43 8.69
N TYR A 168 -5.91 -8.10 7.85
CA TYR A 168 -6.20 -8.73 6.55
C TYR A 168 -6.09 -7.68 5.46
N VAL A 169 -5.48 -8.05 4.33
CA VAL A 169 -5.30 -7.17 3.17
C VAL A 169 -5.76 -7.89 1.92
N PRO A 170 -7.00 -7.70 1.47
CA PRO A 170 -7.42 -8.08 0.14
C PRO A 170 -6.86 -7.10 -0.90
N PHE A 171 -6.40 -7.60 -2.04
CA PHE A 171 -5.84 -6.77 -3.10
C PHE A 171 -6.05 -7.39 -4.48
N ALA A 172 -5.96 -6.55 -5.51
CA ALA A 172 -5.89 -7.01 -6.88
C ALA A 172 -4.43 -7.24 -7.29
N ASP A 173 -4.12 -8.46 -7.72
CA ASP A 173 -2.85 -8.80 -8.35
C ASP A 173 -2.99 -8.64 -9.86
N GLY A 174 -2.29 -7.70 -10.44
CA GLY A 174 -2.32 -7.35 -11.85
C GLY A 174 -1.18 -7.95 -12.66
N CYS A 175 -0.32 -8.75 -12.05
CA CYS A 175 0.88 -9.29 -12.69
C CYS A 175 1.09 -10.74 -12.29
N THR A 176 0.54 -11.69 -13.06
CA THR A 176 0.63 -13.12 -12.79
C THR A 176 1.51 -13.83 -13.82
N GLY A 177 1.72 -15.15 -13.68
CA GLY A 177 2.35 -16.02 -14.67
C GLY A 177 3.67 -15.48 -15.26
N ASN A 178 3.72 -15.20 -16.55
CA ASN A 178 4.93 -14.69 -17.21
C ASN A 178 5.27 -13.25 -16.82
N CYS A 179 4.28 -12.42 -16.50
CA CYS A 179 4.52 -11.10 -15.96
C CYS A 179 5.32 -11.18 -14.65
N ALA A 180 4.84 -11.95 -13.70
CA ALA A 180 5.48 -12.14 -12.39
C ALA A 180 6.88 -12.76 -12.52
N THR A 181 7.02 -13.78 -13.37
CA THR A 181 8.29 -14.53 -13.52
C THR A 181 9.39 -13.70 -14.18
N ASN A 182 9.05 -12.80 -15.10
CA ASN A 182 10.02 -12.09 -15.94
C ASN A 182 9.95 -10.56 -15.77
N ASN A 183 9.13 -10.04 -14.88
CA ASN A 183 8.88 -8.60 -14.71
C ASN A 183 8.57 -7.93 -16.05
N ASN A 184 7.64 -8.50 -16.81
CA ASN A 184 7.40 -8.10 -18.19
C ASN A 184 6.00 -7.50 -18.38
N SER A 185 5.93 -6.18 -18.48
CA SER A 185 4.68 -5.43 -18.71
C SER A 185 4.02 -5.71 -20.07
N SER A 186 4.71 -6.35 -21.00
CA SER A 186 4.20 -6.75 -22.32
C SER A 186 3.72 -8.19 -22.36
N ALA A 187 3.86 -8.96 -21.28
CA ALA A 187 3.33 -10.31 -21.20
C ALA A 187 1.81 -10.32 -21.27
N GLU A 188 1.21 -11.39 -21.78
CA GLU A 188 -0.26 -11.51 -21.91
C GLU A 188 -0.94 -11.37 -20.55
N ASP A 189 -0.34 -11.95 -19.50
CA ASP A 189 -0.80 -11.97 -18.11
C ASP A 189 -0.34 -10.76 -17.26
N SER A 190 0.26 -9.75 -17.88
CA SER A 190 0.58 -8.47 -17.22
C SER A 190 -0.63 -7.56 -16.96
N ARG A 191 -1.81 -8.01 -17.34
CA ARG A 191 -3.08 -7.28 -17.23
C ARG A 191 -4.18 -8.11 -16.59
N ASP A 192 -3.79 -9.18 -15.93
CA ASP A 192 -4.72 -9.98 -15.14
C ASP A 192 -5.23 -9.15 -13.95
N GLY A 193 -6.36 -9.55 -13.42
CA GLY A 193 -6.95 -8.98 -12.21
C GLY A 193 -7.30 -10.13 -11.27
N LEU A 194 -6.29 -10.76 -10.67
CA LEU A 194 -6.52 -11.82 -9.70
C LEU A 194 -6.79 -11.21 -8.33
N GLY A 195 -7.94 -11.51 -7.72
CA GLY A 195 -8.22 -11.18 -6.34
C GLY A 195 -7.40 -12.07 -5.41
N SER A 196 -6.57 -11.46 -4.58
CA SER A 196 -5.70 -12.14 -3.62
C SER A 196 -5.89 -11.56 -2.22
N MET A 197 -5.43 -12.27 -1.19
CA MET A 197 -5.50 -11.79 0.19
C MET A 197 -4.28 -12.24 0.98
N TYR A 198 -3.68 -11.31 1.70
CA TYR A 198 -2.70 -11.58 2.75
C TYR A 198 -3.30 -11.29 4.13
N TYR A 199 -2.75 -11.93 5.14
CA TYR A 199 -3.07 -11.64 6.54
C TYR A 199 -1.82 -11.75 7.40
N LEU A 200 -1.82 -11.03 8.51
CA LEU A 200 -0.75 -11.13 9.51
C LEU A 200 -0.84 -12.50 10.20
N ALA A 201 0.07 -13.41 9.88
CA ALA A 201 0.03 -14.80 10.36
C ALA A 201 0.20 -14.92 11.87
N GLY A 202 0.90 -13.99 12.51
CA GLY A 202 1.15 -13.93 13.95
C GLY A 202 1.88 -12.67 14.33
N GLY A 203 2.23 -12.51 15.60
CA GLY A 203 2.87 -11.32 16.14
C GLY A 203 1.89 -10.43 16.92
N PRO A 204 2.23 -9.18 17.23
CA PRO A 204 1.41 -8.34 18.10
C PRO A 204 0.06 -8.01 17.48
N SER A 205 -1.00 -8.21 18.26
CA SER A 205 -2.34 -7.77 17.89
C SER A 205 -2.45 -6.25 17.90
N LEU A 206 -3.31 -5.70 17.04
CA LEU A 206 -3.71 -4.29 17.12
C LEU A 206 -4.76 -4.03 18.23
N LEU A 207 -5.26 -5.09 18.91
CA LEU A 207 -6.07 -5.02 20.12
C LEU A 207 -5.25 -5.57 21.29
N VAL A 208 -4.99 -4.75 22.30
CA VAL A 208 -4.09 -5.05 23.43
C VAL A 208 -4.49 -6.30 24.20
N GLU A 209 -5.79 -6.55 24.33
CA GLU A 209 -6.32 -7.69 25.10
C GLU A 209 -5.90 -9.05 24.54
N TYR A 210 -5.56 -9.14 23.25
CA TYR A 210 -5.16 -10.39 22.61
C TYR A 210 -3.64 -10.64 22.63
N GLY A 211 -2.83 -9.64 23.01
CA GLY A 211 -1.38 -9.79 23.10
C GLY A 211 -0.74 -10.16 21.74
N ASP A 212 0.07 -11.20 21.75
CA ASP A 212 0.63 -11.77 20.53
C ASP A 212 -0.30 -12.83 19.94
N LEU A 213 -0.71 -12.62 18.69
CA LEU A 213 -1.54 -13.54 17.95
C LEU A 213 -0.79 -14.83 17.64
N SER A 214 -1.44 -15.96 17.89
CA SER A 214 -0.92 -17.25 17.45
C SER A 214 -0.95 -17.35 15.92
N PRO A 215 0.03 -18.01 15.29
CA PRO A 215 -0.02 -18.31 13.87
C PRO A 215 -1.32 -19.04 13.52
N LEU A 216 -2.01 -18.60 12.47
CA LEU A 216 -3.10 -19.39 11.92
C LEU A 216 -2.51 -20.68 11.34
N ILE A 217 -2.90 -21.82 11.88
CA ILE A 217 -2.53 -23.11 11.31
C ILE A 217 -3.37 -23.24 10.03
N ALA A 218 -2.70 -23.32 8.87
CA ALA A 218 -3.39 -23.67 7.65
C ALA A 218 -4.17 -24.97 7.92
N ALA A 219 -5.48 -24.96 7.70
CA ALA A 219 -6.26 -26.18 7.77
C ALA A 219 -5.63 -27.17 6.79
N ASP A 220 -5.22 -28.33 7.27
CA ASP A 220 -4.68 -29.38 6.43
C ASP A 220 -5.63 -29.61 5.25
N SER A 221 -5.14 -29.39 4.05
CA SER A 221 -5.90 -29.58 2.81
C SER A 221 -6.02 -31.07 2.43
N ASP A 222 -6.10 -31.93 3.41
CA ASP A 222 -6.35 -33.35 3.25
C ASP A 222 -7.85 -33.67 3.41
N MET A 223 -8.60 -33.38 2.36
CA MET A 223 -9.85 -34.06 2.01
C MET A 223 -9.99 -34.22 0.51
#